data_ca47abb8da8c135a2b3d480421e95855
#
_entry.id   ca47abb8da8c135a2b3d480421e95855
#
_cell.length_a   1.000
_cell.length_b   1.000
_cell.length_c   1.000
_cell.angle_alpha   90.00
_cell.angle_beta   90.00
_cell.angle_gamma   90.00
#
_symmetry.space_group_name_H-M   'P 1'
#
loop_
_entity.id
_entity.type
_entity.pdbx_description
1 polymer ?
#
loop_
_entity_poly.entity_id
_entity_poly.type
_entity_poly.pdbx_seq_one_letter_code
_entity_poly.pdbx_strand_id
1 'polypeptide(L)'
;MPGKVDWLANSLPVEGDRPDAPIAGRAMRDDAVRCRPTDRVADVLESIERSPYPFALVTSDDGTLLGRAAASALDPASERPVWDVAQPGPKTFRPHVPAAKVAEVLADKGYRWAIVTTPAGRFLGVASREDLERLT
;
A
#
# COMPACT_ATOMS: atom_id res chain seq x y z
N MET A 1 35.39 -12.00 9.62
CA MET A 1 35.17 -12.01 8.90
C MET A 1 34.85 -11.80 8.65
N PRO A 2 35.15 -11.70 9.19
CA PRO A 2 34.77 -11.77 8.54
C PRO A 2 34.44 -11.44 8.30
N GLY A 3 34.62 -11.51 9.15
CA GLY A 3 34.42 -11.55 8.47
C GLY A 3 33.96 -11.19 8.40
N LYS A 4 33.82 -11.15 8.81
CA LYS A 4 33.34 -11.05 8.23
C LYS A 4 32.81 -11.09 8.30
N VAL A 5 33.02 -11.03 8.96
CA VAL A 5 32.47 -11.26 8.44
C VAL A 5 31.96 -11.31 8.52
N ASP A 6 32.07 -11.15 9.10
CA ASP A 6 31.58 -11.43 8.63
C ASP A 6 30.97 -11.22 8.66
N TRP A 7 31.30 -11.21 9.22
CA TRP A 7 30.70 -11.17 8.58
C TRP A 7 30.06 -11.04 8.68
N LEU A 8 29.96 -11.07 9.20
CA LEU A 8 29.52 -11.15 8.71
C LEU A 8 29.09 -11.23 8.93
N ALA A 9 29.36 -11.36 9.53
CA ALA A 9 29.01 -11.59 9.32
C ALA A 9 28.68 -11.58 9.49
N ASN A 10 28.62 -11.49 9.93
CA ASN A 10 28.10 -11.65 9.73
C ASN A 10 27.50 -11.64 9.75
N SER A 11 27.36 -11.68 9.84
CA SER A 11 26.62 -11.75 9.77
C SER A 11 25.77 -11.94 9.75
N LEU A 12 25.57 -12.11 10.31
CA LEU A 12 24.38 -12.28 10.47
C LEU A 12 23.41 -12.11 9.69
N PRO A 13 22.77 -12.96 9.32
CA PRO A 13 21.95 -12.41 8.36
C PRO A 13 20.85 -11.64 9.00
N VAL A 14 20.87 -10.41 8.73
CA VAL A 14 19.75 -9.62 8.97
C VAL A 14 18.79 -9.93 7.84
N GLU A 15 17.54 -10.16 8.15
CA GLU A 15 16.51 -10.27 7.18
C GLU A 15 16.54 -9.08 6.29
N GLY A 16 16.29 -9.15 5.07
CA GLY A 16 16.37 -8.04 4.17
C GLY A 16 17.71 -7.89 3.51
N ASP A 17 18.75 -8.49 4.10
CA ASP A 17 20.07 -8.52 3.48
C ASP A 17 20.20 -9.68 2.52
N ARG A 18 19.21 -10.52 2.45
CA ARG A 18 19.21 -11.66 1.53
C ARG A 18 18.85 -11.15 0.15
N PRO A 19 19.76 -11.25 -0.83
CA PRO A 19 19.50 -10.72 -2.17
C PRO A 19 18.39 -11.44 -2.91
N ASP A 20 18.08 -12.68 -2.49
CA ASP A 20 17.02 -13.46 -3.13
C ASP A 20 15.69 -13.37 -2.40
N ALA A 21 15.61 -12.57 -1.34
CA ALA A 21 14.36 -12.43 -0.59
C ALA A 21 13.32 -11.68 -1.43
N PRO A 22 12.08 -12.19 -1.49
CA PRO A 22 11.06 -11.47 -2.25
C PRO A 22 10.74 -10.13 -1.59
N ILE A 23 10.51 -9.13 -2.41
CA ILE A 23 10.18 -7.78 -1.94
C ILE A 23 8.71 -7.48 -2.19
N ALA A 24 8.18 -6.50 -1.46
CA ALA A 24 6.76 -6.13 -1.54
C ALA A 24 6.34 -5.75 -2.95
N GLY A 25 7.24 -5.14 -3.72
CA GLY A 25 6.93 -4.75 -5.09
C GLY A 25 6.53 -5.90 -6.00
N ARG A 26 6.90 -7.12 -5.64
CA ARG A 26 6.55 -8.29 -6.45
C ARG A 26 5.11 -8.74 -6.23
N ALA A 27 4.48 -8.32 -5.14
CA ALA A 27 3.10 -8.67 -4.83
C ALA A 27 2.14 -7.52 -5.16
N MET A 28 2.65 -6.35 -5.51
CA MET A 28 1.77 -5.20 -5.70
C MET A 28 1.07 -5.24 -7.04
N ARG A 29 -0.16 -4.71 -7.03
CA ARG A 29 -0.99 -4.57 -8.23
C ARG A 29 -1.34 -3.10 -8.40
N ASP A 30 -1.50 -2.66 -9.63
CA ASP A 30 -1.79 -1.26 -9.92
C ASP A 30 -3.23 -1.03 -10.38
N ASP A 31 -4.12 -1.95 -10.06
CA ASP A 31 -5.52 -1.89 -10.46
C ASP A 31 -6.43 -1.29 -9.40
N ALA A 32 -5.86 -0.65 -8.37
CA ALA A 32 -6.64 0.00 -7.33
C ALA A 32 -7.37 1.23 -7.88
N VAL A 33 -8.53 1.51 -7.30
CA VAL A 33 -9.30 2.68 -7.69
C VAL A 33 -8.54 3.94 -7.27
N ARG A 34 -8.40 4.88 -8.19
CA ARG A 34 -7.79 6.17 -7.92
C ARG A 34 -8.82 7.26 -8.17
N CYS A 35 -8.79 8.28 -7.36
CA CYS A 35 -9.69 9.41 -7.52
C CYS A 35 -8.96 10.70 -7.16
N ARG A 36 -9.54 11.81 -7.54
CA ARG A 36 -9.02 13.13 -7.18
C ARG A 36 -9.73 13.63 -5.95
N PRO A 37 -9.11 14.56 -5.21
CA PRO A 37 -9.75 15.11 -4.01
C PRO A 37 -11.13 15.72 -4.28
N THR A 38 -11.33 16.24 -5.48
CA THR A 38 -12.58 16.92 -5.86
C THR A 38 -13.65 15.99 -6.42
N ASP A 39 -13.34 14.71 -6.62
CA ASP A 39 -14.32 13.75 -7.13
C ASP A 39 -15.43 13.57 -6.11
N ARG A 40 -16.67 13.37 -6.61
CA ARG A 40 -17.82 13.22 -5.71
C ARG A 40 -17.78 11.86 -5.02
N VAL A 41 -18.20 11.86 -3.77
CA VAL A 41 -18.24 10.65 -2.95
C VAL A 41 -19.03 9.54 -3.65
N ALA A 42 -20.20 9.86 -4.21
CA ALA A 42 -21.04 8.86 -4.87
C ALA A 42 -20.34 8.21 -6.06
N ASP A 43 -19.62 9.00 -6.85
CA ASP A 43 -18.90 8.49 -8.02
C ASP A 43 -17.73 7.59 -7.60
N VAL A 44 -17.03 7.97 -6.55
CA VAL A 44 -15.91 7.18 -6.04
C VAL A 44 -16.41 5.85 -5.50
N LEU A 45 -17.52 5.88 -4.77
CA LEU A 45 -18.10 4.65 -4.23
C LEU A 45 -18.50 3.70 -5.35
N GLU A 46 -19.09 4.22 -6.43
CA GLU A 46 -19.47 3.39 -7.57
C GLU A 46 -18.24 2.70 -8.17
N SER A 47 -17.14 3.44 -8.29
CA SER A 47 -15.89 2.88 -8.82
C SER A 47 -15.35 1.79 -7.89
N ILE A 48 -15.43 2.00 -6.58
CA ILE A 48 -14.98 0.99 -5.60
C ILE A 48 -15.80 -0.28 -5.76
N GLU A 49 -17.10 -0.15 -5.95
CA GLU A 49 -17.98 -1.33 -6.06
C GLU A 49 -17.68 -2.17 -7.28
N ARG A 50 -17.05 -1.57 -8.30
CA ARG A 50 -16.64 -2.30 -9.51
C ARG A 50 -15.24 -2.90 -9.38
N SER A 51 -14.56 -2.68 -8.27
CA SER A 51 -13.19 -3.13 -8.07
C SER A 51 -13.14 -4.22 -7.00
N PRO A 52 -12.01 -4.95 -6.91
CA PRO A 52 -11.85 -5.95 -5.85
C PRO A 52 -11.45 -5.34 -4.50
N TYR A 53 -11.30 -4.02 -4.43
CA TYR A 53 -10.83 -3.37 -3.21
C TYR A 53 -11.97 -2.64 -2.51
N PRO A 54 -11.94 -2.58 -1.16
CA PRO A 54 -12.96 -1.86 -0.40
C PRO A 54 -12.61 -0.40 -0.15
N PHE A 55 -11.74 0.19 -0.97
CA PHE A 55 -11.30 1.56 -0.79
C PHE A 55 -10.81 2.14 -2.11
N ALA A 56 -10.68 3.47 -2.14
CA ALA A 56 -10.07 4.18 -3.24
C ALA A 56 -8.90 5.01 -2.71
N LEU A 57 -7.95 5.29 -3.57
CA LEU A 57 -6.79 6.08 -3.21
C LEU A 57 -6.94 7.47 -3.83
N VAL A 58 -6.83 8.49 -3.00
CA VAL A 58 -6.94 9.87 -3.45
C VAL A 58 -5.54 10.33 -3.85
N THR A 59 -5.38 10.68 -5.13
CA THR A 59 -4.08 11.08 -5.67
C THR A 59 -4.19 12.43 -6.33
N SER A 60 -3.04 13.11 -6.42
CA SER A 60 -2.94 14.35 -7.17
C SER A 60 -2.75 14.05 -8.65
N ASP A 61 -2.73 15.09 -9.47
CA ASP A 61 -2.58 14.93 -10.92
C ASP A 61 -1.25 14.28 -11.30
N ASP A 62 -0.22 14.43 -10.48
CA ASP A 62 1.10 13.84 -10.75
C ASP A 62 1.26 12.45 -10.13
N GLY A 63 0.19 11.91 -9.55
CA GLY A 63 0.23 10.56 -8.98
C GLY A 63 0.66 10.48 -7.54
N THR A 64 0.84 11.61 -6.85
CA THR A 64 1.20 11.61 -5.43
C THR A 64 0.01 11.16 -4.60
N LEU A 65 0.24 10.21 -3.69
CA LEU A 65 -0.80 9.72 -2.79
C LEU A 65 -1.11 10.78 -1.73
N LEU A 66 -2.39 11.18 -1.66
CA LEU A 66 -2.84 12.19 -0.71
C LEU A 66 -3.63 11.57 0.44
N GLY A 67 -4.42 10.54 0.16
CA GLY A 67 -5.26 9.95 1.17
C GLY A 67 -5.92 8.68 0.71
N ARG A 68 -6.78 8.14 1.59
CA ARG A 68 -7.49 6.89 1.34
C ARG A 68 -8.95 7.07 1.70
N ALA A 69 -9.83 6.62 0.82
CA ALA A 69 -11.28 6.70 1.06
C ALA A 69 -11.83 5.28 1.18
N ALA A 70 -12.22 4.88 2.38
CA ALA A 70 -12.80 3.55 2.60
C ALA A 70 -14.27 3.57 2.19
N ALA A 71 -14.73 2.48 1.54
CA ALA A 71 -16.12 2.39 1.10
C ALA A 71 -17.07 2.57 2.26
N SER A 72 -16.71 2.08 3.44
CA SER A 72 -17.57 2.19 4.62
C SER A 72 -17.79 3.62 5.09
N ALA A 73 -16.94 4.54 4.66
CA ALA A 73 -17.07 5.96 5.03
C ALA A 73 -17.79 6.78 3.97
N LEU A 74 -18.18 6.16 2.85
CA LEU A 74 -18.77 6.87 1.72
C LEU A 74 -20.27 6.65 1.66
N ASP A 75 -21.00 7.77 1.59
CA ASP A 75 -22.47 7.75 1.48
C ASP A 75 -22.84 7.81 0.00
N PRO A 76 -23.58 6.81 -0.53
CA PRO A 76 -23.92 6.80 -1.95
C PRO A 76 -24.80 7.98 -2.38
N ALA A 77 -25.41 8.66 -1.43
CA ALA A 77 -26.23 9.84 -1.73
C ALA A 77 -25.47 11.14 -1.63
N SER A 78 -24.20 11.10 -1.25
CA SER A 78 -23.43 12.33 -1.01
C SER A 78 -22.87 12.88 -2.31
N GLU A 79 -23.00 14.21 -2.49
CA GLU A 79 -22.38 14.92 -3.60
C GLU A 79 -21.16 15.70 -3.17
N ARG A 80 -20.71 15.51 -1.94
CA ARG A 80 -19.54 16.19 -1.41
C ARG A 80 -18.27 15.67 -2.07
N PRO A 81 -17.20 16.48 -2.08
CA PRO A 81 -15.90 15.99 -2.57
C PRO A 81 -15.40 14.88 -1.67
N VAL A 82 -14.77 13.87 -2.27
CA VAL A 82 -14.29 12.72 -1.51
C VAL A 82 -13.25 13.13 -0.46
N TRP A 83 -12.55 14.23 -0.68
CA TRP A 83 -11.54 14.70 0.28
C TRP A 83 -12.16 15.02 1.65
N ASP A 84 -13.44 15.40 1.68
CA ASP A 84 -14.11 15.72 2.94
C ASP A 84 -14.21 14.52 3.88
N VAL A 85 -14.19 13.31 3.32
CA VAL A 85 -14.35 12.08 4.11
C VAL A 85 -13.14 11.16 4.00
N ALA A 86 -12.15 11.52 3.19
CA ALA A 86 -10.94 10.71 3.02
C ALA A 86 -10.03 10.84 4.23
N GLN A 87 -9.29 9.79 4.50
CA GLN A 87 -8.29 9.78 5.57
C GLN A 87 -6.96 10.23 4.96
N PRO A 88 -6.40 11.36 5.39
CA PRO A 88 -5.13 11.84 4.84
C PRO A 88 -3.95 11.05 5.41
N GLY A 89 -2.87 10.98 4.64
CA GLY A 89 -1.62 10.42 5.09
C GLY A 89 -1.68 8.96 5.56
N PRO A 90 -2.25 8.05 4.76
CA PRO A 90 -2.29 6.64 5.16
C PRO A 90 -0.88 6.07 5.24
N LYS A 91 -0.74 4.99 6.04
CA LYS A 91 0.54 4.31 6.13
C LYS A 91 0.91 3.69 4.79
N THR A 92 2.17 3.88 4.38
CA THR A 92 2.65 3.36 3.11
C THR A 92 3.94 2.57 3.31
N PHE A 93 4.26 1.78 2.30
CA PHE A 93 5.47 0.95 2.28
C PHE A 93 6.24 1.21 1.00
N ARG A 94 7.54 0.95 1.03
CA ARG A 94 8.39 1.05 -0.16
C ARG A 94 8.43 -0.30 -0.87
N PRO A 95 8.58 -0.32 -2.20
CA PRO A 95 8.52 -1.59 -2.96
C PRO A 95 9.69 -2.52 -2.67
N HIS A 96 10.81 -1.99 -2.20
CA HIS A 96 12.00 -2.81 -1.95
C HIS A 96 12.02 -3.48 -0.58
N VAL A 97 11.03 -3.18 0.29
CA VAL A 97 10.98 -3.80 1.61
C VAL A 97 10.63 -5.28 1.46
N PRO A 98 11.26 -6.17 2.22
CA PRO A 98 10.94 -7.59 2.13
C PRO A 98 9.46 -7.87 2.34
N ALA A 99 8.89 -8.75 1.51
CA ALA A 99 7.48 -9.08 1.59
C ALA A 99 7.10 -9.61 2.97
N ALA A 100 7.97 -10.44 3.56
CA ALA A 100 7.72 -10.98 4.89
C ALA A 100 7.59 -9.89 5.94
N LYS A 101 8.41 -8.85 5.83
CA LYS A 101 8.38 -7.74 6.79
C LYS A 101 7.08 -6.96 6.66
N VAL A 102 6.65 -6.69 5.43
CA VAL A 102 5.40 -5.97 5.20
C VAL A 102 4.22 -6.79 5.72
N ALA A 103 4.21 -8.10 5.42
CA ALA A 103 3.14 -8.99 5.88
C ALA A 103 3.06 -8.99 7.41
N GLU A 104 4.21 -9.00 8.08
CA GLU A 104 4.27 -8.98 9.54
C GLU A 104 3.65 -7.70 10.11
N VAL A 105 3.98 -6.56 9.52
CA VAL A 105 3.43 -5.28 9.97
C VAL A 105 1.91 -5.25 9.75
N LEU A 106 1.44 -5.74 8.62
CA LEU A 106 0.01 -5.78 8.34
C LEU A 106 -0.72 -6.67 9.36
N ALA A 107 -0.14 -7.83 9.67
CA ALA A 107 -0.74 -8.75 10.63
C ALA A 107 -0.82 -8.10 12.02
N ASP A 108 0.24 -7.43 12.45
CA ASP A 108 0.28 -6.77 13.75
C ASP A 108 -0.81 -5.71 13.89
N LYS A 109 -1.10 -4.99 12.80
CA LYS A 109 -2.05 -3.89 12.83
C LYS A 109 -3.44 -4.29 12.37
N GLY A 110 -3.61 -5.54 11.95
CA GLY A 110 -4.90 -6.00 11.47
C GLY A 110 -5.30 -5.47 10.11
N TYR A 111 -4.33 -5.06 9.29
CA TYR A 111 -4.58 -4.54 7.95
C TYR A 111 -4.51 -5.66 6.93
N ARG A 112 -5.32 -5.55 5.87
CA ARG A 112 -5.31 -6.51 4.77
C ARG A 112 -4.52 -6.03 3.56
N TRP A 113 -4.26 -4.74 3.46
CA TRP A 113 -3.71 -4.13 2.26
C TRP A 113 -2.53 -3.25 2.60
N ALA A 114 -1.49 -3.35 1.81
CA ALA A 114 -0.33 -2.47 1.90
C ALA A 114 -0.35 -1.51 0.72
N ILE A 115 -0.31 -0.23 0.99
CA ILE A 115 -0.21 0.79 -0.05
C ILE A 115 1.26 1.04 -0.30
N VAL A 116 1.71 0.85 -1.53
CA VAL A 116 3.13 0.95 -1.89
C VAL A 116 3.38 2.25 -2.65
N THR A 117 4.36 3.01 -2.18
CA THR A 117 4.71 4.31 -2.78
C THR A 117 6.21 4.45 -2.93
N THR A 118 6.62 5.41 -3.74
CA THR A 118 8.02 5.83 -3.81
C THR A 118 8.37 6.66 -2.56
N PRO A 119 9.67 6.89 -2.29
CA PRO A 119 10.05 7.80 -1.20
C PRO A 119 9.47 9.21 -1.34
N ALA A 120 9.19 9.63 -2.56
CA ALA A 120 8.57 10.94 -2.80
C ALA A 120 7.05 10.94 -2.60
N GLY A 121 6.46 9.77 -2.29
CA GLY A 121 5.03 9.69 -2.03
C GLY A 121 4.17 9.36 -3.25
N ARG A 122 4.80 9.05 -4.38
CA ARG A 122 4.02 8.69 -5.58
C ARG A 122 3.47 7.27 -5.44
N PHE A 123 2.19 7.11 -5.73
CA PHE A 123 1.54 5.81 -5.62
C PHE A 123 2.06 4.85 -6.69
N LEU A 124 2.39 3.63 -6.27
CA LEU A 124 2.86 2.58 -7.17
C LEU A 124 1.86 1.44 -7.29
N GLY A 125 1.28 1.01 -6.18
CA GLY A 125 0.35 -0.11 -6.22
C GLY A 125 -0.08 -0.52 -4.83
N VAL A 126 -0.92 -1.56 -4.78
CA VAL A 126 -1.44 -2.12 -3.54
C VAL A 126 -1.10 -3.61 -3.51
N ALA A 127 -0.62 -4.09 -2.37
CA ALA A 127 -0.33 -5.50 -2.17
C ALA A 127 -1.22 -6.02 -1.05
N SER A 128 -1.88 -7.17 -1.30
CA SER A 128 -2.68 -7.79 -0.25
C SER A 128 -1.76 -8.56 0.69
N ARG A 129 -2.17 -8.65 1.97
CA ARG A 129 -1.41 -9.44 2.93
C ARG A 129 -1.28 -10.89 2.45
N GLU A 130 -2.34 -11.40 1.85
CA GLU A 130 -2.36 -12.77 1.34
C GLU A 130 -1.29 -12.98 0.26
N ASP A 131 -1.21 -12.05 -0.69
CA ASP A 131 -0.20 -12.16 -1.76
C ASP A 131 1.21 -12.02 -1.20
N LEU A 132 1.40 -11.14 -0.21
CA LEU A 132 2.70 -10.98 0.43
C LEU A 132 3.11 -12.25 1.15
N GLU A 133 2.18 -12.90 1.82
CA GLU A 133 2.47 -14.14 2.55
C GLU A 133 2.80 -15.29 1.59
N ARG A 134 2.21 -15.29 0.41
CA ARG A 134 2.54 -16.33 -0.59
C ARG A 134 3.95 -16.24 -1.09
N LEU A 135 4.54 -15.05 -1.06
CA LEU A 135 5.92 -14.85 -1.49
C LEU A 135 6.92 -15.30 -0.44
N THR A 136 6.48 -15.53 0.78
CA THR A 136 7.39 -15.93 1.88
C THR A 136 7.25 -17.43 2.26
#